data_309257000729fc28684b602bd931b06e
#
_entry.id   309257000729fc28684b602bd931b06e
#
_cell.length_a   1.000
_cell.length_b   1.000
_cell.length_c   1.000
_cell.angle_alpha   90.00
_cell.angle_beta   90.00
_cell.angle_gamma   90.00
#
_symmetry.space_group_name_H-M   'P 1'
#
loop_
_entity.id
_entity.type
_entity.pdbx_description
1 polymer ?
#
loop_
_entity_poly.entity_id
_entity_poly.type
_entity_poly.pdbx_seq_one_letter_code
_entity_poly.pdbx_strand_id
1 'polypeptide(L)'
;ATPGGPLKDAATGIIQARLDGSLTIDPGVIVKLQGARIETKLGAQLIAEGTAADPVIFTSLSDDTYGGSGSFDTKNDAGVTRPAAGQWGGLFFGATAQGSLDHVLLSYAGGLTPIEGGFDRFNALEIQQADVRLTNSVIRDNAAGISSTDRSGRGTNAAATVFVRGA
;
A
#
# COMPACT_ATOMS: atom_id res chain seq x y z
N ALA A 1 18.10 -3.97 -3.92
CA ALA A 1 17.39 -4.06 -5.19
C ALA A 1 17.76 -2.86 -6.04
N THR A 2 18.26 -3.10 -7.23
CA THR A 2 18.48 -2.00 -8.16
C THR A 2 17.11 -1.60 -8.71
N PRO A 3 16.66 -0.36 -8.51
CA PRO A 3 15.41 0.09 -9.10
C PRO A 3 15.46 -0.17 -10.60
N GLY A 4 14.42 -0.74 -11.15
CA GLY A 4 14.34 -1.04 -12.56
C GLY A 4 14.61 0.22 -13.39
N GLY A 5 15.82 0.35 -13.88
CA GLY A 5 16.19 1.42 -14.79
C GLY A 5 15.49 1.27 -16.15
N PRO A 6 15.43 2.31 -16.95
CA PRO A 6 14.95 2.22 -18.31
C PRO A 6 15.91 1.33 -19.10
N LEU A 7 15.40 0.53 -19.92
CA LEU A 7 16.00 -0.64 -20.40
C LEU A 7 16.02 -0.63 -21.89
N LYS A 8 16.51 0.49 -22.39
CA LYS A 8 17.04 0.54 -23.73
C LYS A 8 18.50 0.09 -23.64
N ASP A 9 18.81 -1.08 -24.15
CA ASP A 9 20.17 -1.46 -24.41
C ASP A 9 20.76 -0.44 -25.40
N ALA A 10 21.77 0.29 -24.95
CA ALA A 10 22.37 1.36 -25.75
C ALA A 10 23.07 0.82 -27.03
N ALA A 11 23.51 -0.44 -27.03
CA ALA A 11 24.18 -1.07 -28.16
C ALA A 11 23.21 -1.59 -29.21
N THR A 12 22.09 -2.14 -28.80
CA THR A 12 21.13 -2.79 -29.70
C THR A 12 19.86 -1.96 -29.94
N GLY A 13 19.62 -0.94 -29.13
CA GLY A 13 18.39 -0.16 -29.16
C GLY A 13 17.15 -0.93 -28.71
N ILE A 14 17.30 -2.16 -28.25
CA ILE A 14 16.20 -3.03 -27.81
C ILE A 14 15.74 -2.57 -26.45
N ILE A 15 14.43 -2.38 -26.30
CA ILE A 15 13.79 -2.16 -25.01
C ILE A 15 13.65 -3.51 -24.32
N GLN A 16 14.39 -3.71 -23.26
CA GLN A 16 14.23 -4.89 -22.40
C GLN A 16 13.14 -4.63 -21.39
N ALA A 17 12.47 -5.69 -20.92
CA ALA A 17 11.53 -5.58 -19.80
C ALA A 17 12.24 -5.05 -18.54
N ARG A 18 11.59 -4.20 -17.77
CA ARG A 18 12.13 -3.78 -16.48
C ARG A 18 12.30 -4.99 -15.57
N LEU A 19 13.41 -5.00 -14.83
CA LEU A 19 13.49 -5.86 -13.66
C LEU A 19 12.51 -5.30 -12.64
N ASP A 20 11.58 -6.13 -12.21
CA ASP A 20 10.50 -5.72 -11.34
C ASP A 20 11.05 -5.37 -9.96
N GLY A 21 10.54 -4.29 -9.38
CA GLY A 21 10.88 -3.90 -8.02
C GLY A 21 10.27 -4.88 -7.02
N SER A 22 11.02 -5.22 -5.97
CA SER A 22 10.48 -5.98 -4.85
C SER A 22 10.69 -5.18 -3.55
N LEU A 23 9.61 -5.01 -2.80
CA LEU A 23 9.64 -4.48 -1.44
C LEU A 23 9.28 -5.61 -0.48
N THR A 24 10.25 -5.98 0.36
CA THR A 24 10.02 -6.92 1.46
C THR A 24 9.99 -6.15 2.78
N ILE A 25 8.99 -6.43 3.58
CA ILE A 25 8.80 -5.85 4.92
C ILE A 25 8.87 -7.00 5.92
N ASP A 26 9.87 -6.93 6.79
CA ASP A 26 10.15 -7.98 7.76
C ASP A 26 9.09 -8.05 8.87
N PRO A 27 8.93 -9.19 9.54
CA PRO A 27 8.04 -9.33 10.70
C PRO A 27 8.31 -8.26 11.79
N GLY A 28 7.25 -7.74 12.37
CA GLY A 28 7.31 -6.73 13.44
C GLY A 28 7.54 -5.29 12.95
N VAL A 29 7.73 -5.08 11.64
CA VAL A 29 7.89 -3.73 11.09
C VAL A 29 6.57 -2.99 11.12
N ILE A 30 6.62 -1.74 11.56
CA ILE A 30 5.49 -0.82 11.60
C ILE A 30 5.70 0.26 10.53
N VAL A 31 4.77 0.35 9.59
CA VAL A 31 4.76 1.32 8.51
C VAL A 31 3.67 2.35 8.79
N LYS A 32 4.07 3.56 9.14
CA LYS A 32 3.14 4.67 9.41
C LYS A 32 3.03 5.59 8.19
N LEU A 33 1.80 5.91 7.76
CA LEU A 33 1.54 6.68 6.55
C LEU A 33 0.52 7.81 6.81
N GLN A 34 0.67 8.90 6.08
CA GLN A 34 -0.28 10.01 6.04
C GLN A 34 -0.38 10.56 4.62
N GLY A 35 -1.58 10.63 4.05
CA GLY A 35 -1.82 11.17 2.71
C GLY A 35 -1.10 10.43 1.57
N ALA A 36 -0.49 9.28 1.85
CA ALA A 36 0.29 8.48 0.91
C ALA A 36 -0.37 7.11 0.72
N ARG A 37 0.14 6.33 -0.21
CA ARG A 37 -0.21 4.92 -0.38
C ARG A 37 1.00 4.12 -0.84
N ILE A 38 0.91 2.80 -0.76
CA ILE A 38 1.85 1.89 -1.39
C ILE A 38 1.21 1.38 -2.68
N GLU A 39 1.86 1.64 -3.80
CA GLU A 39 1.40 1.23 -5.12
C GLU A 39 2.36 0.22 -5.73
N THR A 40 1.84 -0.95 -6.06
CA THR A 40 2.58 -2.06 -6.68
C THR A 40 2.00 -2.32 -8.06
N LYS A 41 2.80 -2.22 -9.12
CA LYS A 41 2.35 -2.34 -10.52
C LYS A 41 3.39 -3.04 -11.39
N LEU A 42 2.97 -3.47 -12.56
CA LEU A 42 3.85 -3.90 -13.68
C LEU A 42 4.88 -4.96 -13.26
N GLY A 43 4.43 -6.02 -12.62
CA GLY A 43 5.28 -7.14 -12.19
C GLY A 43 6.04 -6.89 -10.88
N ALA A 44 5.94 -5.71 -10.30
CA ALA A 44 6.52 -5.44 -8.98
C ALA A 44 5.85 -6.29 -7.88
N GLN A 45 6.55 -6.47 -6.77
CA GLN A 45 6.11 -7.32 -5.67
C GLN A 45 6.12 -6.56 -4.34
N LEU A 46 5.10 -6.81 -3.53
CA LEU A 46 5.07 -6.45 -2.11
C LEU A 46 4.96 -7.73 -1.28
N ILE A 47 5.95 -7.96 -0.45
CA ILE A 47 6.02 -9.09 0.47
C ILE A 47 6.01 -8.53 1.88
N ALA A 48 4.93 -8.79 2.63
CA ALA A 48 4.78 -8.41 4.02
C ALA A 48 4.27 -9.64 4.78
N GLU A 49 5.21 -10.47 5.18
CA GLU A 49 4.95 -11.73 5.86
C GLU A 49 5.40 -11.62 7.31
N GLY A 50 4.46 -11.25 8.18
CA GLY A 50 4.66 -11.24 9.61
C GLY A 50 4.46 -12.61 10.25
N THR A 51 4.41 -12.62 11.55
CA THR A 51 4.05 -13.80 12.36
C THR A 51 2.94 -13.42 13.34
N ALA A 52 2.35 -14.41 14.00
CA ALA A 52 1.36 -14.13 15.04
C ALA A 52 1.93 -13.33 16.21
N ALA A 53 3.22 -13.49 16.51
CA ALA A 53 3.91 -12.75 17.55
C ALA A 53 4.38 -11.35 17.07
N ASP A 54 4.83 -11.27 15.82
CA ASP A 54 5.41 -10.08 15.22
C ASP A 54 4.69 -9.75 13.88
N PRO A 55 3.44 -9.27 13.91
CA PRO A 55 2.72 -8.91 12.69
C PRO A 55 3.37 -7.71 12.00
N VAL A 56 3.22 -7.62 10.67
CA VAL A 56 3.52 -6.38 9.94
C VAL A 56 2.34 -5.43 10.09
N ILE A 57 2.60 -4.18 10.44
CA ILE A 57 1.56 -3.20 10.73
C ILE A 57 1.63 -2.04 9.74
N PHE A 58 0.53 -1.81 9.00
CA PHE A 58 0.32 -0.61 8.20
C PHE A 58 -0.75 0.24 8.88
N THR A 59 -0.37 1.44 9.31
CA THR A 59 -1.26 2.29 10.10
C THR A 59 -1.08 3.78 9.77
N SER A 60 -1.89 4.61 10.41
CA SER A 60 -1.78 6.07 10.31
C SER A 60 -0.54 6.60 11.04
N LEU A 61 0.03 7.68 10.54
CA LEU A 61 1.08 8.42 11.22
C LEU A 61 0.63 8.93 12.61
N SER A 62 -0.67 9.14 12.80
CA SER A 62 -1.26 9.60 14.07
C SER A 62 -1.61 8.45 15.04
N ASP A 63 -1.24 7.22 14.72
CA ASP A 63 -1.55 6.06 15.57
C ASP A 63 -0.42 5.80 16.57
N ASP A 64 -0.57 6.34 17.77
CA ASP A 64 0.39 6.16 18.86
C ASP A 64 0.30 4.79 19.55
N THR A 65 -0.60 3.92 19.11
CA THR A 65 -0.70 2.54 19.62
C THR A 65 0.52 1.72 19.24
N TYR A 66 1.13 2.05 18.09
CA TYR A 66 2.27 1.34 17.52
C TYR A 66 3.44 2.28 17.31
N GLY A 67 4.64 1.83 17.67
CA GLY A 67 5.89 2.57 17.43
C GLY A 67 6.10 3.78 18.32
N GLY A 68 5.30 3.95 19.36
CA GLY A 68 5.20 5.15 20.18
C GLY A 68 6.39 5.45 21.10
N SER A 69 7.53 4.75 21.01
CA SER A 69 8.65 4.94 21.91
C SER A 69 10.00 5.24 21.24
N GLY A 70 10.02 5.45 19.96
CA GLY A 70 11.25 5.68 19.18
C GLY A 70 11.54 7.14 18.91
N SER A 71 12.82 7.49 18.80
CA SER A 71 13.28 8.84 18.45
C SER A 71 12.86 9.29 17.03
N PHE A 72 12.28 8.41 16.25
CA PHE A 72 11.82 8.64 14.87
C PHE A 72 10.29 8.64 14.74
N ASP A 73 9.56 8.50 15.83
CA ASP A 73 8.12 8.63 15.81
C ASP A 73 7.73 10.11 15.71
N THR A 74 7.27 10.48 14.52
CA THR A 74 7.02 11.88 14.18
C THR A 74 5.69 12.40 14.68
N LYS A 75 4.82 11.55 15.22
CA LYS A 75 3.48 11.90 15.69
C LYS A 75 3.14 11.30 17.06
N ASN A 76 4.14 10.81 17.78
CA ASN A 76 3.96 10.37 19.17
C ASN A 76 3.76 11.60 20.08
N ASP A 77 2.58 12.15 20.01
CA ASP A 77 2.18 13.34 20.75
C ASP A 77 1.29 13.01 21.97
N ALA A 78 1.44 11.78 22.48
CA ALA A 78 0.68 11.23 23.62
C ALA A 78 -0.85 11.27 23.41
N GLY A 79 -1.30 11.07 22.18
CA GLY A 79 -2.71 11.00 21.83
C GLY A 79 -3.38 12.37 21.66
N VAL A 80 -2.62 13.43 21.48
CA VAL A 80 -3.15 14.73 21.09
C VAL A 80 -3.75 14.68 19.70
N THR A 81 -3.04 14.05 18.75
CA THR A 81 -3.64 13.63 17.48
C THR A 81 -4.11 12.18 17.59
N ARG A 82 -5.20 11.87 16.89
CA ARG A 82 -5.77 10.53 16.92
C ARG A 82 -5.92 9.98 15.51
N PRO A 83 -5.70 8.68 15.32
CA PRO A 83 -5.91 8.07 14.03
C PRO A 83 -7.39 8.09 13.65
N ALA A 84 -7.66 8.26 12.37
CA ALA A 84 -8.99 8.21 11.80
C ALA A 84 -8.99 7.47 10.46
N ALA A 85 -10.11 6.82 10.15
CA ALA A 85 -10.30 6.12 8.88
C ALA A 85 -10.06 7.08 7.69
N GLY A 86 -9.30 6.64 6.71
CA GLY A 86 -9.01 7.43 5.51
C GLY A 86 -7.85 8.41 5.62
N GLN A 87 -7.01 8.33 6.64
CA GLN A 87 -5.84 9.22 6.75
C GLN A 87 -4.74 8.93 5.74
N TRP A 88 -4.76 7.78 5.10
CA TRP A 88 -3.87 7.41 4.01
C TRP A 88 -4.58 6.55 2.94
N GLY A 89 -3.96 6.39 1.78
CA GLY A 89 -4.63 5.82 0.61
C GLY A 89 -4.79 4.31 0.61
N GLY A 90 -3.97 3.57 1.37
CA GLY A 90 -4.03 2.11 1.40
C GLY A 90 -2.98 1.42 0.54
N LEU A 91 -3.19 0.12 0.31
CA LEU A 91 -2.38 -0.72 -0.55
C LEU A 91 -3.08 -0.91 -1.89
N PHE A 92 -2.39 -0.61 -2.98
CA PHE A 92 -2.88 -0.78 -4.35
C PHE A 92 -2.00 -1.76 -5.12
N PHE A 93 -2.62 -2.80 -5.66
CA PHE A 93 -2.01 -3.76 -6.56
C PHE A 93 -2.64 -3.61 -7.94
N GLY A 94 -1.86 -3.10 -8.89
CA GLY A 94 -2.28 -2.94 -10.29
C GLY A 94 -1.92 -4.14 -11.15
N ALA A 95 -2.22 -4.05 -12.43
CA ALA A 95 -2.05 -5.16 -13.38
C ALA A 95 -0.66 -5.80 -13.29
N THR A 96 -0.63 -7.13 -13.28
CA THR A 96 0.55 -7.99 -13.19
C THR A 96 1.39 -7.86 -11.91
N ALA A 97 0.93 -7.09 -10.94
CA ALA A 97 1.58 -7.00 -9.63
C ALA A 97 1.40 -8.30 -8.83
N GLN A 98 2.29 -8.52 -7.88
CA GLN A 98 2.22 -9.63 -6.95
C GLN A 98 2.21 -9.13 -5.51
N GLY A 99 1.47 -9.80 -4.65
CA GLY A 99 1.41 -9.51 -3.22
C GLY A 99 1.39 -10.76 -2.36
N SER A 100 2.20 -10.78 -1.31
CA SER A 100 2.08 -11.77 -0.26
C SER A 100 1.94 -11.04 1.08
N LEU A 101 0.75 -11.14 1.66
CA LEU A 101 0.39 -10.48 2.91
C LEU A 101 -0.04 -11.57 3.91
N ASP A 102 0.76 -11.79 4.93
CA ASP A 102 0.48 -12.77 5.98
C ASP A 102 0.71 -12.15 7.36
N HIS A 103 -0.21 -12.37 8.31
CA HIS A 103 -0.17 -11.73 9.62
C HIS A 103 0.06 -10.20 9.51
N VAL A 104 -0.77 -9.54 8.68
CA VAL A 104 -0.75 -8.09 8.48
C VAL A 104 -1.91 -7.44 9.23
N LEU A 105 -1.67 -6.33 9.90
CA LEU A 105 -2.70 -5.38 10.32
C LEU A 105 -2.71 -4.19 9.35
N LEU A 106 -3.87 -3.90 8.76
CA LEU A 106 -4.11 -2.76 7.87
C LEU A 106 -5.19 -1.87 8.47
N SER A 107 -4.83 -0.66 8.89
CA SER A 107 -5.76 0.25 9.59
C SER A 107 -5.65 1.71 9.14
N TYR A 108 -6.75 2.45 9.29
CA TYR A 108 -6.93 3.88 9.00
C TYR A 108 -6.66 4.28 7.54
N ALA A 109 -6.68 3.34 6.63
CA ALA A 109 -6.54 3.54 5.18
C ALA A 109 -7.88 3.86 4.49
N GLY A 110 -7.88 3.92 3.16
CA GLY A 110 -9.06 4.12 2.33
C GLY A 110 -9.38 5.59 2.04
N GLY A 111 -8.38 6.46 2.14
CA GLY A 111 -8.52 7.89 1.95
C GLY A 111 -8.05 8.42 0.60
N LEU A 112 -7.99 9.73 0.55
CA LEU A 112 -7.52 10.50 -0.59
C LEU A 112 -6.00 10.60 -0.59
N THR A 113 -5.39 10.38 -1.73
CA THR A 113 -3.94 10.50 -1.92
C THR A 113 -3.63 11.42 -3.09
N PRO A 114 -2.75 12.43 -2.95
CA PRO A 114 -2.31 13.25 -4.06
C PRO A 114 -1.39 12.45 -4.97
N ILE A 115 -1.64 12.49 -6.29
CA ILE A 115 -0.88 11.75 -7.29
C ILE A 115 -0.71 12.61 -8.52
N GLU A 116 0.53 12.83 -8.95
CA GLU A 116 0.88 13.48 -10.22
C GLU A 116 0.07 14.76 -10.51
N GLY A 117 -0.07 15.61 -9.50
CA GLY A 117 -0.80 16.88 -9.61
C GLY A 117 -2.32 16.77 -9.44
N GLY A 118 -2.85 15.58 -9.20
CA GLY A 118 -4.25 15.30 -8.89
C GLY A 118 -4.44 14.63 -7.54
N PHE A 119 -5.69 14.24 -7.29
CA PHE A 119 -6.05 13.46 -6.12
C PHE A 119 -6.83 12.23 -6.57
N ASP A 120 -6.40 11.08 -6.14
CA ASP A 120 -7.10 9.82 -6.35
C ASP A 120 -7.63 9.26 -5.03
N ARG A 121 -8.74 8.53 -5.12
CA ARG A 121 -9.41 7.89 -4.00
C ARG A 121 -9.32 6.40 -4.14
N PHE A 122 -8.86 5.75 -3.08
CA PHE A 122 -8.56 4.34 -3.07
C PHE A 122 -9.31 3.62 -1.97
N ASN A 123 -9.45 2.32 -2.14
CA ASN A 123 -9.86 1.41 -1.09
C ASN A 123 -8.66 1.15 -0.14
N ALA A 124 -8.91 0.72 1.07
CA ALA A 124 -7.82 0.38 2.00
C ALA A 124 -6.93 -0.72 1.42
N LEU A 125 -7.54 -1.72 0.78
CA LEU A 125 -6.86 -2.70 -0.05
C LEU A 125 -7.56 -2.76 -1.42
N GLU A 126 -6.83 -2.46 -2.47
CA GLU A 126 -7.34 -2.48 -3.83
C GLU A 126 -6.48 -3.38 -4.72
N ILE A 127 -7.11 -4.39 -5.34
CA ILE A 127 -6.47 -5.38 -6.19
C ILE A 127 -7.11 -5.33 -7.56
N GLN A 128 -6.34 -4.98 -8.59
CA GLN A 128 -6.80 -4.91 -9.97
C GLN A 128 -5.90 -5.73 -10.89
N GLN A 129 -6.39 -6.88 -11.34
CA GLN A 129 -5.67 -7.77 -12.26
C GLN A 129 -4.27 -8.16 -11.72
N ALA A 130 -4.17 -8.34 -10.43
CA ALA A 130 -2.95 -8.69 -9.71
C ALA A 130 -3.12 -10.04 -9.01
N ASP A 131 -2.01 -10.69 -8.70
CA ASP A 131 -1.96 -11.93 -7.92
C ASP A 131 -1.59 -11.60 -6.47
N VAL A 132 -2.57 -11.65 -5.57
CA VAL A 132 -2.38 -11.27 -4.17
C VAL A 132 -2.90 -12.36 -3.25
N ARG A 133 -2.00 -12.86 -2.42
CA ARG A 133 -2.33 -13.73 -1.29
C ARG A 133 -2.51 -12.88 -0.04
N LEU A 134 -3.61 -13.07 0.67
CA LEU A 134 -3.89 -12.43 1.96
C LEU A 134 -4.34 -13.50 2.96
N THR A 135 -3.55 -13.71 4.00
CA THR A 135 -3.81 -14.75 5.01
C THR A 135 -3.56 -14.21 6.42
N ASN A 136 -4.23 -14.78 7.42
CA ASN A 136 -4.03 -14.50 8.86
C ASN A 136 -3.98 -13.00 9.21
N SER A 137 -4.66 -12.17 8.45
CA SER A 137 -4.52 -10.70 8.49
C SER A 137 -5.79 -10.03 9.00
N VAL A 138 -5.64 -8.82 9.53
CA VAL A 138 -6.72 -8.01 10.05
C VAL A 138 -6.80 -6.70 9.28
N ILE A 139 -7.98 -6.40 8.72
CA ILE A 139 -8.28 -5.13 8.05
C ILE A 139 -9.39 -4.46 8.84
N ARG A 140 -9.07 -3.37 9.56
CA ARG A 140 -10.01 -2.71 10.47
C ARG A 140 -9.87 -1.19 10.49
N ASP A 141 -10.86 -0.50 10.97
CA ASP A 141 -10.85 0.96 11.20
C ASP A 141 -10.52 1.76 9.94
N ASN A 142 -10.85 1.24 8.76
CA ASN A 142 -10.58 1.85 7.46
C ASN A 142 -11.81 2.56 6.92
N ALA A 143 -11.60 3.57 6.07
CA ALA A 143 -12.67 4.12 5.26
C ALA A 143 -13.02 3.17 4.09
N ALA A 144 -14.25 3.26 3.62
CA ALA A 144 -14.71 2.45 2.48
C ALA A 144 -14.16 2.92 1.14
N GLY A 145 -13.36 3.97 1.11
CA GLY A 145 -12.98 4.61 -0.15
C GLY A 145 -14.19 5.27 -0.84
N ILE A 146 -13.96 5.83 -1.99
CA ILE A 146 -15.01 6.42 -2.82
C ILE A 146 -14.82 5.91 -4.24
N SER A 147 -15.91 5.53 -4.91
CA SER A 147 -15.85 5.13 -6.32
C SER A 147 -15.30 6.28 -7.18
N SER A 148 -14.40 5.93 -8.09
CA SER A 148 -13.81 6.87 -9.01
C SER A 148 -13.65 6.21 -10.39
N THR A 149 -13.94 6.96 -11.45
CA THR A 149 -13.89 6.48 -12.83
C THR A 149 -12.67 6.97 -13.60
N ASP A 150 -12.08 8.05 -13.17
CA ASP A 150 -10.90 8.64 -13.83
C ASP A 150 -9.76 8.81 -12.81
N ARG A 151 -8.85 7.88 -12.82
CA ARG A 151 -7.78 7.78 -11.83
C ARG A 151 -6.41 7.65 -12.48
N SER A 152 -6.14 8.47 -13.49
CA SER A 152 -4.79 8.55 -14.09
C SER A 152 -4.22 7.18 -14.49
N GLY A 153 -5.00 6.38 -15.21
CA GLY A 153 -4.60 5.05 -15.70
C GLY A 153 -4.62 3.94 -14.64
N ARG A 154 -5.22 4.19 -13.46
CA ARG A 154 -5.31 3.20 -12.37
C ARG A 154 -6.63 2.42 -12.36
N GLY A 155 -7.46 2.66 -13.37
CA GLY A 155 -8.76 2.01 -13.50
C GLY A 155 -9.81 2.54 -12.51
N THR A 156 -11.01 2.02 -12.67
CA THR A 156 -12.15 2.35 -11.80
C THR A 156 -12.17 1.48 -10.55
N ASN A 157 -12.73 2.00 -9.46
CA ASN A 157 -13.06 1.23 -8.28
C ASN A 157 -14.52 1.48 -7.84
N ALA A 158 -14.96 0.77 -6.82
CA ALA A 158 -16.23 1.02 -6.13
C ALA A 158 -15.96 1.29 -4.64
N ALA A 159 -16.88 1.97 -3.99
CA ALA A 159 -16.76 2.23 -2.55
C ALA A 159 -16.80 0.91 -1.77
N ALA A 160 -15.68 0.55 -1.16
CA ALA A 160 -15.46 -0.64 -0.36
C ALA A 160 -14.17 -0.49 0.46
N THR A 161 -14.04 -1.17 1.57
CA THR A 161 -12.76 -1.26 2.28
C THR A 161 -11.77 -2.12 1.49
N VAL A 162 -12.23 -3.24 0.97
CA VAL A 162 -11.47 -4.13 0.07
C VAL A 162 -12.18 -4.17 -1.28
N PHE A 163 -11.45 -3.87 -2.33
CA PHE A 163 -11.95 -3.94 -3.69
C PHE A 163 -11.08 -4.88 -4.52
N VAL A 164 -11.70 -5.83 -5.18
CA VAL A 164 -11.02 -6.79 -6.06
C VAL A 164 -11.67 -6.77 -7.43
N ARG A 165 -10.86 -6.56 -8.45
CA ARG A 165 -11.26 -6.66 -9.85
C ARG A 165 -10.36 -7.65 -10.57
N GLY A 166 -10.92 -8.73 -11.03
CA GLY A 166 -10.23 -9.71 -11.87
C GLY A 166 -10.01 -9.22 -13.31
N ALA A 167 -9.39 -10.08 -14.11
CA ALA A 167 -9.25 -9.90 -15.54
C ALA A 167 -10.60 -10.15 -16.25
#